data_c6d2daeea723719511c94150c5e744ea
#
_entry.id   c6d2daeea723719511c94150c5e744ea
#
_cell.length_a   1.000
_cell.length_b   1.000
_cell.length_c   1.000
_cell.angle_alpha   90.00
_cell.angle_beta   90.00
_cell.angle_gamma   90.00
#
_symmetry.space_group_name_H-M   'P 1'
#
loop_
_entity.id
_entity.type
_entity.pdbx_description
1 polymer ?
#
loop_
_entity_poly.entity_id
_entity_poly.type
_entity_poly.pdbx_seq_one_letter_code
_entity_poly.pdbx_strand_id
1 'polypeptide(L)'
;THKYGSLLIIDETHTISTNIGGCTKLWNLDPDFFVVGKPIAGGVPCGIFGCSAEMAEKMLASRQKAQEDSHGHGHSGMGTTLSANALAMHCMRANLEQVMTQAAYDHMLPLAKRLADGFRGLIAKHDLKWSVTELGARSEFQFCPVSPRTGAEAEAAFHDELQMAIHLYLINRGILITPFHNMTLCCPSTSAADVDKLISMLDQAITELLAIPGARL
;
A
#
# COMPACT_ATOMS: atom_id res chain seq x y z
N THR A 1 -1.23 1.00 -22.89
CA THR A 1 -2.55 1.60 -22.74
C THR A 1 -2.80 2.57 -23.87
N HIS A 2 -2.14 3.71 -23.96
CA HIS A 2 -2.34 4.77 -24.97
C HIS A 2 -2.21 4.29 -26.42
N LYS A 3 -1.30 3.35 -26.70
CA LYS A 3 -1.16 2.72 -28.03
C LYS A 3 -2.46 2.15 -28.60
N TYR A 4 -3.39 1.80 -27.72
CA TYR A 4 -4.69 1.22 -28.09
C TYR A 4 -5.86 2.18 -27.89
N GLY A 5 -5.58 3.48 -27.67
CA GLY A 5 -6.60 4.50 -27.46
C GLY A 5 -7.33 4.41 -26.12
N SER A 6 -6.78 3.67 -25.14
CA SER A 6 -7.36 3.55 -23.80
C SER A 6 -6.70 4.53 -22.85
N LEU A 7 -7.46 5.01 -21.86
CA LEU A 7 -6.95 5.85 -20.79
C LEU A 7 -6.20 5.02 -19.75
N LEU A 8 -5.18 5.62 -19.14
CA LEU A 8 -4.40 5.03 -18.06
C LEU A 8 -4.76 5.70 -16.73
N ILE A 9 -5.28 4.92 -15.79
CA ILE A 9 -5.50 5.34 -14.40
C ILE A 9 -4.47 4.62 -13.53
N ILE A 10 -3.69 5.37 -12.75
CA ILE A 10 -2.74 4.81 -11.78
C ILE A 10 -3.27 5.08 -10.37
N ASP A 11 -3.55 4.01 -9.65
CA ASP A 11 -3.91 4.07 -8.24
C ASP A 11 -2.67 3.89 -7.37
N GLU A 12 -2.25 5.00 -6.77
CA GLU A 12 -1.10 5.07 -5.85
C GLU A 12 -1.48 4.88 -4.38
N THR A 13 -2.70 4.46 -4.08
CA THR A 13 -3.18 4.34 -2.70
C THR A 13 -2.25 3.50 -1.81
N HIS A 14 -1.61 2.48 -2.36
CA HIS A 14 -0.58 1.70 -1.69
C HIS A 14 0.84 2.16 -2.06
N THR A 15 1.07 2.42 -3.33
CA THR A 15 2.40 2.68 -3.88
C THR A 15 2.91 4.09 -3.63
N ILE A 16 2.06 4.99 -3.12
CA ILE A 16 2.53 6.30 -2.61
C ILE A 16 3.60 6.17 -1.52
N SER A 17 3.72 5.01 -0.86
CA SER A 17 4.78 4.73 0.11
C SER A 17 6.15 4.45 -0.50
N THR A 18 6.30 4.45 -1.82
CA THR A 18 7.59 4.20 -2.49
C THR A 18 8.47 5.43 -2.59
N ASN A 19 7.88 6.60 -2.76
CA ASN A 19 8.57 7.86 -2.95
C ASN A 19 7.59 9.03 -2.79
N ILE A 20 8.07 10.25 -2.65
CA ILE A 20 7.25 11.45 -2.87
C ILE A 20 6.73 11.44 -4.31
N GLY A 21 5.41 11.31 -4.48
CA GLY A 21 4.76 11.14 -5.77
C GLY A 21 4.65 9.69 -6.25
N GLY A 22 4.91 8.73 -5.37
CA GLY A 22 4.69 7.30 -5.61
C GLY A 22 5.52 6.68 -6.72
N CYS A 23 5.07 5.56 -7.23
CA CYS A 23 5.66 4.89 -8.39
C CYS A 23 5.50 5.71 -9.67
N THR A 24 4.45 6.50 -9.79
CA THR A 24 4.23 7.39 -10.94
C THR A 24 5.43 8.30 -11.14
N LYS A 25 5.89 8.97 -10.08
CA LYS A 25 7.09 9.82 -10.16
C LYS A 25 8.36 8.99 -10.26
N LEU A 26 8.48 7.91 -9.49
CA LEU A 26 9.69 7.08 -9.43
C LEU A 26 10.03 6.48 -10.80
N TRP A 27 9.03 6.05 -11.55
CA TRP A 27 9.18 5.40 -12.85
C TRP A 27 8.86 6.31 -14.04
N ASN A 28 8.63 7.61 -13.77
CA ASN A 28 8.28 8.59 -14.80
C ASN A 28 7.11 8.13 -15.68
N LEU A 29 6.03 7.67 -15.03
CA LEU A 29 4.82 7.24 -15.71
C LEU A 29 3.98 8.45 -16.12
N ASP A 30 3.22 8.30 -17.21
CA ASP A 30 2.36 9.35 -17.77
C ASP A 30 0.88 8.89 -17.75
N PRO A 31 0.21 8.97 -16.59
CA PRO A 31 -1.20 8.61 -16.49
C PRO A 31 -2.14 9.73 -16.95
N ASP A 32 -3.30 9.36 -17.48
CA ASP A 32 -4.42 10.27 -17.69
C ASP A 32 -5.06 10.67 -16.36
N PHE A 33 -5.12 9.72 -15.40
CA PHE A 33 -5.59 9.95 -14.04
C PHE A 33 -4.65 9.33 -13.01
N PHE A 34 -4.43 10.09 -11.94
CA PHE A 34 -3.69 9.70 -10.75
C PHE A 34 -4.66 9.66 -9.56
N VAL A 35 -4.67 8.57 -8.81
CA VAL A 35 -5.57 8.39 -7.66
C VAL A 35 -4.74 8.05 -6.42
N VAL A 36 -5.09 8.63 -5.27
CA VAL A 36 -4.51 8.27 -3.98
C VAL A 36 -5.52 8.45 -2.85
N GLY A 37 -5.52 7.51 -1.93
CA GLY A 37 -6.35 7.51 -0.73
C GLY A 37 -5.53 7.13 0.51
N LYS A 38 -6.15 6.41 1.43
CA LYS A 38 -5.55 5.88 2.69
C LYS A 38 -4.67 6.89 3.44
N PRO A 39 -3.33 6.92 3.26
CA PRO A 39 -2.46 7.74 4.10
C PRO A 39 -2.58 9.24 3.84
N ILE A 40 -3.25 9.66 2.75
CA ILE A 40 -3.16 11.03 2.24
C ILE A 40 -3.59 12.12 3.24
N ALA A 41 -4.51 11.80 4.14
CA ALA A 41 -5.00 12.70 5.19
C ALA A 41 -4.70 12.22 6.62
N GLY A 42 -3.65 11.40 6.81
CA GLY A 42 -3.19 10.99 8.13
C GLY A 42 -4.22 10.17 8.94
N GLY A 43 -5.10 9.41 8.29
CA GLY A 43 -6.13 8.58 8.92
C GLY A 43 -7.55 9.19 8.90
N VAL A 44 -7.71 10.45 8.57
CA VAL A 44 -9.03 11.02 8.26
C VAL A 44 -9.46 10.50 6.88
N PRO A 45 -10.70 9.95 6.73
CA PRO A 45 -11.18 9.44 5.47
C PRO A 45 -11.09 10.49 4.36
N CYS A 46 -10.24 10.25 3.37
CA CYS A 46 -9.99 11.14 2.26
C CYS A 46 -9.44 10.35 1.06
N GLY A 47 -9.85 10.76 -0.13
CA GLY A 47 -9.26 10.31 -1.38
C GLY A 47 -9.22 11.48 -2.34
N ILE A 48 -8.19 11.51 -3.17
CA ILE A 48 -8.03 12.50 -4.22
C ILE A 48 -7.77 11.83 -5.56
N PHE A 49 -8.08 12.52 -6.62
CA PHE A 49 -7.56 12.22 -7.94
C PHE A 49 -7.03 13.48 -8.61
N GLY A 50 -6.04 13.30 -9.46
CA GLY A 50 -5.55 14.28 -10.40
C GLY A 50 -5.77 13.78 -11.82
N CYS A 51 -5.73 14.65 -12.80
CA CYS A 51 -5.83 14.29 -14.20
C CYS A 51 -4.87 15.11 -15.07
N SER A 52 -4.59 14.63 -16.28
CA SER A 52 -3.87 15.37 -17.29
C SER A 52 -4.66 16.60 -17.74
N ALA A 53 -3.97 17.60 -18.33
CA ALA A 53 -4.62 18.80 -18.86
C ALA A 53 -5.71 18.45 -19.90
N GLU A 54 -5.44 17.49 -20.77
CA GLU A 54 -6.41 17.01 -21.77
C GLU A 54 -7.68 16.46 -21.12
N MET A 55 -7.54 15.66 -20.06
CA MET A 55 -8.69 15.13 -19.33
C MET A 55 -9.45 16.22 -18.60
N ALA A 56 -8.74 17.20 -18.01
CA ALA A 56 -9.38 18.34 -17.38
C ALA A 56 -10.25 19.15 -18.38
N GLU A 57 -9.76 19.40 -19.58
CA GLU A 57 -10.52 20.07 -20.63
C GLU A 57 -11.78 19.28 -21.04
N LYS A 58 -11.65 17.96 -21.24
CA LYS A 58 -12.79 17.08 -21.55
C LYS A 58 -13.84 17.07 -20.42
N MET A 59 -13.39 17.05 -19.17
CA MET A 59 -14.27 17.10 -18.00
C MET A 59 -15.03 18.43 -17.91
N LEU A 60 -14.34 19.56 -18.16
CA LEU A 60 -14.95 20.89 -18.19
C LEU A 60 -16.00 21.01 -19.30
N ALA A 61 -15.67 20.57 -20.51
CA ALA A 61 -16.61 20.56 -21.64
C ALA A 61 -17.84 19.71 -21.36
N SER A 62 -17.65 18.52 -20.79
CA SER A 62 -18.77 17.64 -20.40
C SER A 62 -19.65 18.27 -19.34
N ARG A 63 -19.07 18.96 -18.36
CA ARG A 63 -19.80 19.69 -17.33
C ARG A 63 -20.64 20.83 -17.92
N GLN A 64 -20.06 21.64 -18.82
CA GLN A 64 -20.75 22.72 -19.48
C GLN A 64 -21.96 22.20 -20.26
N LYS A 65 -21.77 21.16 -21.05
CA LYS A 65 -22.87 20.52 -21.79
C LYS A 65 -23.97 19.99 -20.86
N ALA A 66 -23.61 19.33 -19.76
CA ALA A 66 -24.59 18.85 -18.78
C ALA A 66 -25.38 19.99 -18.11
N GLN A 67 -24.77 21.15 -17.89
CA GLN A 67 -25.45 22.34 -17.37
C GLN A 67 -26.41 22.93 -18.40
N GLU A 68 -26.04 22.98 -19.67
CA GLU A 68 -26.88 23.45 -20.76
C GLU A 68 -28.10 22.52 -20.94
N ASP A 69 -27.87 21.21 -21.03
CA ASP A 69 -28.90 20.18 -21.22
C ASP A 69 -29.92 20.13 -20.05
N SER A 70 -29.49 20.50 -18.84
CA SER A 70 -30.32 20.47 -17.62
C SER A 70 -30.87 21.81 -17.18
N HIS A 71 -30.82 22.82 -18.06
CA HIS A 71 -31.30 24.19 -17.75
C HIS A 71 -30.64 24.77 -16.46
N GLY A 72 -29.39 24.46 -16.25
CA GLY A 72 -28.63 24.93 -15.09
C GLY A 72 -28.69 24.07 -13.84
N HIS A 73 -29.41 22.95 -13.85
CA HIS A 73 -29.54 22.02 -12.74
C HIS A 73 -28.62 20.79 -12.84
N GLY A 74 -27.70 20.75 -13.82
CA GLY A 74 -26.79 19.63 -14.04
C GLY A 74 -25.80 19.43 -12.91
N HIS A 75 -25.60 18.19 -12.51
CA HIS A 75 -24.58 17.80 -11.55
C HIS A 75 -23.24 17.50 -12.26
N SER A 76 -22.12 17.85 -11.64
CA SER A 76 -20.80 17.58 -12.21
C SER A 76 -20.46 16.08 -12.29
N GLY A 77 -21.21 15.23 -11.58
CA GLY A 77 -20.90 13.81 -11.46
C GLY A 77 -19.64 13.51 -10.63
N MET A 78 -18.99 14.54 -10.11
CA MET A 78 -17.76 14.44 -9.33
C MET A 78 -18.01 14.76 -7.87
N GLY A 79 -17.62 13.81 -6.99
CA GLY A 79 -17.73 13.97 -5.54
C GLY A 79 -19.15 13.77 -5.01
N THR A 80 -19.24 13.78 -3.69
CA THR A 80 -20.46 13.67 -2.91
C THR A 80 -20.62 14.91 -2.04
N THR A 81 -21.70 15.01 -1.26
CA THR A 81 -21.96 16.13 -0.34
C THR A 81 -20.79 16.42 0.61
N LEU A 82 -20.06 15.38 1.04
CA LEU A 82 -18.94 15.53 1.96
C LEU A 82 -17.58 15.65 1.27
N SER A 83 -17.53 15.62 -0.05
CA SER A 83 -16.28 15.79 -0.79
C SER A 83 -15.68 17.17 -0.55
N ALA A 84 -14.34 17.22 -0.46
CA ALA A 84 -13.58 18.44 -0.19
C ALA A 84 -14.00 19.16 1.12
N ASN A 85 -14.49 18.42 2.12
CA ASN A 85 -14.80 19.04 3.41
C ASN A 85 -13.53 19.62 4.07
N ALA A 86 -13.72 20.71 4.81
CA ALA A 86 -12.62 21.50 5.37
C ALA A 86 -11.69 20.68 6.27
N LEU A 87 -12.23 19.74 7.07
CA LEU A 87 -11.43 18.90 7.96
C LEU A 87 -10.50 18.00 7.16
N ALA A 88 -11.02 17.26 6.18
CA ALA A 88 -10.20 16.35 5.36
C ALA A 88 -9.14 17.12 4.57
N MET A 89 -9.48 18.29 4.01
CA MET A 89 -8.53 19.15 3.29
C MET A 89 -7.43 19.68 4.20
N HIS A 90 -7.77 20.11 5.42
CA HIS A 90 -6.78 20.59 6.40
C HIS A 90 -5.85 19.44 6.86
N CYS A 91 -6.42 18.28 7.17
CA CYS A 91 -5.62 17.10 7.57
C CYS A 91 -4.71 16.63 6.45
N MET A 92 -5.19 16.58 5.20
CA MET A 92 -4.38 16.24 4.05
C MET A 92 -3.23 17.22 3.85
N ARG A 93 -3.50 18.52 3.94
CA ARG A 93 -2.46 19.54 3.84
C ARG A 93 -1.39 19.37 4.91
N ALA A 94 -1.79 19.24 6.17
CA ALA A 94 -0.87 19.06 7.29
C ALA A 94 -0.02 17.79 7.12
N ASN A 95 -0.64 16.68 6.70
CA ASN A 95 0.05 15.42 6.45
C ASN A 95 1.07 15.51 5.31
N LEU A 96 0.71 16.16 4.20
CA LEU A 96 1.61 16.33 3.07
C LEU A 96 2.78 17.27 3.38
N GLU A 97 2.53 18.34 4.16
CA GLU A 97 3.56 19.33 4.51
C GLU A 97 4.50 18.83 5.61
N GLN A 98 4.02 18.04 6.57
CA GLN A 98 4.75 17.76 7.80
C GLN A 98 5.12 16.28 8.02
N VAL A 99 4.42 15.34 7.38
CA VAL A 99 4.61 13.90 7.59
C VAL A 99 5.15 13.22 6.33
N MET A 100 4.50 13.40 5.18
CA MET A 100 4.94 12.77 3.92
C MET A 100 6.07 13.56 3.26
N THR A 101 7.15 13.79 4.00
CA THR A 101 8.31 14.57 3.59
C THR A 101 9.43 13.69 3.03
N GLN A 102 10.39 14.25 2.31
CA GLN A 102 11.56 13.50 1.84
C GLN A 102 12.30 12.83 3.00
N ALA A 103 12.49 13.52 4.13
CA ALA A 103 13.13 12.97 5.31
C ALA A 103 12.39 11.71 5.86
N ALA A 104 11.06 11.68 5.79
CA ALA A 104 10.29 10.51 6.18
C ALA A 104 10.58 9.31 5.24
N TYR A 105 10.62 9.53 3.93
CA TYR A 105 10.98 8.47 2.99
C TYR A 105 12.42 8.00 3.16
N ASP A 106 13.37 8.92 3.33
CA ASP A 106 14.78 8.58 3.57
C ASP A 106 14.96 7.75 4.86
N HIS A 107 14.08 7.93 5.85
CA HIS A 107 14.04 7.12 7.06
C HIS A 107 13.36 5.75 6.84
N MET A 108 12.20 5.73 6.20
CA MET A 108 11.37 4.51 6.06
C MET A 108 11.99 3.47 5.11
N LEU A 109 12.53 3.91 3.97
CA LEU A 109 12.96 2.99 2.91
C LEU A 109 14.10 2.05 3.34
N PRO A 110 15.17 2.51 4.04
CA PRO A 110 16.20 1.61 4.55
C PRO A 110 15.67 0.61 5.60
N LEU A 111 14.71 1.02 6.43
CA LEU A 111 14.08 0.13 7.42
C LEU A 111 13.22 -0.95 6.75
N ALA A 112 12.45 -0.58 5.73
CA ALA A 112 11.68 -1.55 4.95
C ALA A 112 12.57 -2.56 4.23
N LYS A 113 13.70 -2.11 3.67
CA LYS A 113 14.68 -3.01 3.09
C LYS A 113 15.25 -3.97 4.14
N ARG A 114 15.64 -3.45 5.31
CA ARG A 114 16.12 -4.27 6.43
C ARG A 114 15.10 -5.35 6.83
N LEU A 115 13.82 -4.97 6.88
CA LEU A 115 12.73 -5.89 7.20
C LEU A 115 12.58 -6.98 6.14
N ALA A 116 12.56 -6.62 4.87
CA ALA A 116 12.48 -7.56 3.75
C ALA A 116 13.68 -8.53 3.72
N ASP A 117 14.90 -8.02 3.97
CA ASP A 117 16.11 -8.85 4.07
C ASP A 117 16.04 -9.78 5.31
N GLY A 118 15.47 -9.30 6.42
CA GLY A 118 15.17 -10.12 7.59
C GLY A 118 14.23 -11.29 7.28
N PHE A 119 13.14 -11.04 6.58
CA PHE A 119 12.21 -12.10 6.14
C PHE A 119 12.92 -13.12 5.24
N ARG A 120 13.74 -12.68 4.27
CA ARG A 120 14.54 -13.57 3.42
C ARG A 120 15.52 -14.41 4.25
N GLY A 121 16.12 -13.81 5.27
CA GLY A 121 17.00 -14.50 6.20
C GLY A 121 16.28 -15.62 6.97
N LEU A 122 15.06 -15.38 7.45
CA LEU A 122 14.24 -16.39 8.12
C LEU A 122 13.82 -17.53 7.16
N ILE A 123 13.42 -17.18 5.95
CA ILE A 123 13.07 -18.14 4.91
C ILE A 123 14.26 -19.08 4.64
N ALA A 124 15.46 -18.55 4.49
CA ALA A 124 16.67 -19.33 4.28
C ALA A 124 17.05 -20.17 5.51
N LYS A 125 16.96 -19.58 6.72
CA LYS A 125 17.28 -20.25 7.99
C LYS A 125 16.44 -21.50 8.23
N HIS A 126 15.15 -21.42 7.92
CA HIS A 126 14.18 -22.50 8.20
C HIS A 126 13.84 -23.34 6.96
N ASP A 127 14.53 -23.16 5.83
CA ASP A 127 14.25 -23.81 4.52
C ASP A 127 12.78 -23.72 4.09
N LEU A 128 12.14 -22.57 4.32
CA LEU A 128 10.74 -22.37 3.99
C LEU A 128 10.55 -22.23 2.48
N LYS A 129 9.41 -22.68 1.98
CA LYS A 129 9.02 -22.50 0.58
C LYS A 129 8.22 -21.22 0.40
N TRP A 130 8.71 -20.14 0.97
CA TRP A 130 8.12 -18.82 0.96
C TRP A 130 8.93 -17.86 0.10
N SER A 131 8.30 -16.76 -0.29
CA SER A 131 8.93 -15.66 -1.01
C SER A 131 8.67 -14.32 -0.33
N VAL A 132 9.40 -13.28 -0.75
CA VAL A 132 9.21 -11.91 -0.26
C VAL A 132 9.06 -10.98 -1.44
N THR A 133 7.96 -10.24 -1.46
CA THR A 133 7.75 -9.10 -2.36
C THR A 133 8.02 -7.81 -1.59
N GLU A 134 8.76 -6.87 -2.18
CA GLU A 134 9.03 -5.56 -1.60
C GLU A 134 8.77 -4.45 -2.60
N LEU A 135 8.22 -3.33 -2.12
CA LEU A 135 8.04 -2.13 -2.91
C LEU A 135 8.04 -0.88 -2.00
N GLY A 136 9.10 -0.09 -2.09
CA GLY A 136 9.28 1.09 -1.25
C GLY A 136 9.28 0.76 0.24
N ALA A 137 8.41 1.41 1.01
CA ALA A 137 8.29 1.17 2.45
C ALA A 137 7.47 -0.07 2.82
N ARG A 138 7.07 -0.89 1.83
CA ARG A 138 6.25 -2.09 2.01
C ARG A 138 7.03 -3.35 1.72
N SER A 139 6.76 -4.40 2.50
CA SER A 139 7.21 -5.76 2.23
C SER A 139 6.15 -6.76 2.66
N GLU A 140 6.09 -7.89 1.98
CA GLU A 140 5.17 -8.97 2.26
C GLU A 140 5.88 -10.30 2.07
N PHE A 141 5.76 -11.20 3.04
CA PHE A 141 6.14 -12.60 2.86
C PHE A 141 4.91 -13.42 2.46
N GLN A 142 5.11 -14.36 1.55
CA GLN A 142 4.05 -15.14 0.91
C GLN A 142 4.37 -16.62 0.98
N PHE A 143 3.35 -17.46 1.20
CA PHE A 143 3.50 -18.90 1.40
C PHE A 143 3.66 -19.68 0.08
N CYS A 144 4.54 -19.19 -0.78
CA CYS A 144 4.91 -19.80 -2.05
C CYS A 144 6.36 -19.51 -2.39
N PRO A 145 7.07 -20.40 -3.09
CA PRO A 145 8.51 -20.29 -3.32
C PRO A 145 8.90 -19.17 -4.31
N VAL A 146 7.94 -18.71 -5.10
CA VAL A 146 8.14 -17.66 -6.11
C VAL A 146 7.04 -16.61 -5.91
N SER A 147 7.43 -15.33 -5.86
CA SER A 147 6.45 -14.24 -5.70
C SER A 147 5.39 -14.28 -6.81
N PRO A 148 4.09 -14.23 -6.45
CA PRO A 148 2.99 -14.29 -7.42
C PRO A 148 3.05 -13.15 -8.45
N ARG A 149 2.69 -13.45 -9.68
CA ARG A 149 2.61 -12.49 -10.79
C ARG A 149 1.20 -12.27 -11.29
N THR A 150 0.26 -13.10 -10.86
CA THR A 150 -1.17 -13.02 -11.19
C THR A 150 -2.02 -13.14 -9.93
N GLY A 151 -3.28 -12.67 -10.00
CA GLY A 151 -4.22 -12.80 -8.89
C GLY A 151 -4.48 -14.26 -8.51
N ALA A 152 -4.57 -15.15 -9.50
CA ALA A 152 -4.77 -16.58 -9.25
C ALA A 152 -3.59 -17.22 -8.51
N GLU A 153 -2.34 -16.85 -8.86
CA GLU A 153 -1.15 -17.30 -8.14
C GLU A 153 -1.12 -16.76 -6.70
N ALA A 154 -1.53 -15.49 -6.51
CA ALA A 154 -1.61 -14.89 -5.19
C ALA A 154 -2.67 -15.58 -4.32
N GLU A 155 -3.85 -15.86 -4.88
CA GLU A 155 -4.90 -16.61 -4.19
C GLU A 155 -4.44 -18.02 -3.79
N ALA A 156 -3.75 -18.72 -4.68
CA ALA A 156 -3.21 -20.05 -4.40
C ALA A 156 -2.09 -20.07 -3.33
N ALA A 157 -1.48 -18.93 -3.06
CA ALA A 157 -0.48 -18.75 -2.02
C ALA A 157 -1.06 -18.42 -0.64
N PHE A 158 -2.38 -18.22 -0.53
CA PHE A 158 -3.02 -17.99 0.77
C PHE A 158 -3.07 -19.27 1.60
N HIS A 159 -2.80 -19.11 2.90
CA HIS A 159 -2.93 -20.15 3.90
C HIS A 159 -3.50 -19.52 5.17
N ASP A 160 -4.83 -19.44 5.25
CA ASP A 160 -5.55 -18.68 6.27
C ASP A 160 -5.21 -19.11 7.70
N GLU A 161 -5.13 -20.42 7.96
CA GLU A 161 -4.81 -20.96 9.29
C GLU A 161 -3.40 -20.54 9.72
N LEU A 162 -2.41 -20.69 8.84
CA LEU A 162 -1.03 -20.32 9.12
C LEU A 162 -0.89 -18.81 9.33
N GLN A 163 -1.52 -18.03 8.47
CA GLN A 163 -1.54 -16.57 8.58
C GLN A 163 -2.16 -16.12 9.90
N MET A 164 -3.29 -16.71 10.28
CA MET A 164 -3.95 -16.39 11.55
C MET A 164 -3.10 -16.83 12.75
N ALA A 165 -2.44 -18.00 12.69
CA ALA A 165 -1.55 -18.45 13.75
C ALA A 165 -0.38 -17.48 13.96
N ILE A 166 0.27 -17.04 12.88
CA ILE A 166 1.34 -16.03 12.93
C ILE A 166 0.82 -14.70 13.48
N HIS A 167 -0.33 -14.24 12.99
CA HIS A 167 -0.94 -12.99 13.45
C HIS A 167 -1.23 -13.03 14.96
N LEU A 168 -1.87 -14.07 15.45
CA LEU A 168 -2.18 -14.23 16.88
C LEU A 168 -0.91 -14.37 17.74
N TYR A 169 0.10 -15.08 17.24
CA TYR A 169 1.39 -15.20 17.92
C TYR A 169 2.05 -13.82 18.12
N LEU A 170 2.09 -13.03 17.06
CA LEU A 170 2.71 -11.71 17.05
C LEU A 170 1.94 -10.70 17.89
N ILE A 171 0.61 -10.63 17.79
CA ILE A 171 -0.21 -9.67 18.54
C ILE A 171 -0.12 -9.92 20.06
N ASN A 172 -0.05 -11.18 20.49
CA ASN A 172 0.15 -11.53 21.90
C ASN A 172 1.54 -11.11 22.44
N ARG A 173 2.46 -10.72 21.54
CA ARG A 173 3.82 -10.24 21.88
C ARG A 173 3.99 -8.76 21.57
N GLY A 174 2.88 -8.06 21.36
CA GLY A 174 2.84 -6.60 21.13
C GLY A 174 3.31 -6.17 19.74
N ILE A 175 3.09 -7.03 18.74
CA ILE A 175 3.34 -6.73 17.32
C ILE A 175 2.05 -6.90 16.55
N LEU A 176 1.57 -5.82 15.94
CA LEU A 176 0.39 -5.84 15.08
C LEU A 176 0.84 -5.84 13.62
N ILE A 177 0.51 -6.91 12.91
CA ILE A 177 0.56 -6.99 11.44
C ILE A 177 -0.86 -7.10 10.89
N THR A 178 -1.02 -6.97 9.59
CA THR A 178 -2.32 -7.10 8.93
C THR A 178 -2.90 -8.52 9.13
N PRO A 179 -4.18 -8.66 9.57
CA PRO A 179 -4.73 -9.99 9.91
C PRO A 179 -5.20 -10.81 8.70
N PHE A 180 -5.19 -10.27 7.49
CA PHE A 180 -5.73 -10.90 6.28
C PHE A 180 -4.69 -11.04 5.14
N HIS A 181 -3.48 -10.59 5.34
CA HIS A 181 -2.28 -10.85 4.53
C HIS A 181 -1.02 -10.40 5.28
N ASN A 182 0.15 -10.88 4.88
CA ASN A 182 1.40 -10.67 5.62
C ASN A 182 2.13 -9.39 5.21
N MET A 183 1.42 -8.42 4.71
CA MET A 183 2.01 -7.13 4.31
C MET A 183 2.36 -6.28 5.52
N THR A 184 3.55 -5.74 5.48
CA THR A 184 4.06 -4.77 6.45
C THR A 184 4.33 -3.43 5.79
N LEU A 185 4.30 -2.37 6.59
CA LEU A 185 4.62 -1.01 6.17
C LEU A 185 5.47 -0.35 7.25
N CYS A 186 6.68 0.06 6.89
CA CYS A 186 7.45 0.97 7.73
C CYS A 186 6.87 2.39 7.60
N CYS A 187 6.55 3.00 8.72
CA CYS A 187 6.03 4.37 8.81
C CYS A 187 7.11 5.33 9.35
N PRO A 188 6.89 6.64 9.31
CA PRO A 188 7.89 7.61 9.79
C PRO A 188 8.31 7.44 11.26
N SER A 189 7.50 6.77 12.10
CA SER A 189 7.81 6.49 13.49
C SER A 189 8.38 5.09 13.73
N THR A 190 8.49 4.23 12.71
CA THR A 190 9.10 2.91 12.84
C THR A 190 10.59 3.05 13.15
N SER A 191 11.06 2.36 14.18
CA SER A 191 12.49 2.31 14.54
C SER A 191 13.17 1.03 14.05
N ALA A 192 14.50 1.02 14.04
CA ALA A 192 15.27 -0.19 13.77
C ALA A 192 14.97 -1.30 14.81
N ALA A 193 14.72 -0.91 16.07
CA ALA A 193 14.37 -1.85 17.13
C ALA A 193 13.00 -2.51 16.89
N ASP A 194 12.01 -1.79 16.32
CA ASP A 194 10.73 -2.35 15.95
C ASP A 194 10.87 -3.40 14.85
N VAL A 195 11.70 -3.11 13.84
CA VAL A 195 12.03 -4.05 12.75
C VAL A 195 12.69 -5.31 13.31
N ASP A 196 13.70 -5.15 14.17
CA ASP A 196 14.43 -6.27 14.76
C ASP A 196 13.54 -7.12 15.67
N LYS A 197 12.64 -6.47 16.43
CA LYS A 197 11.64 -7.16 17.25
C LYS A 197 10.70 -8.02 16.40
N LEU A 198 10.17 -7.48 15.29
CA LEU A 198 9.30 -8.24 14.40
C LEU A 198 10.03 -9.45 13.81
N ILE A 199 11.25 -9.28 13.32
CA ILE A 199 12.06 -10.39 12.76
C ILE A 199 12.31 -11.47 13.83
N SER A 200 12.69 -11.08 15.05
CA SER A 200 12.96 -11.99 16.15
C SER A 200 11.70 -12.76 16.58
N MET A 201 10.55 -12.09 16.69
CA MET A 201 9.30 -12.73 17.09
C MET A 201 8.74 -13.63 16.00
N LEU A 202 8.92 -13.27 14.73
CA LEU A 202 8.55 -14.15 13.61
C LEU A 202 9.45 -15.41 13.56
N ASP A 203 10.75 -15.26 13.82
CA ASP A 203 11.68 -16.39 13.95
C ASP A 203 11.23 -17.40 15.03
N GLN A 204 10.83 -16.87 16.19
CA GLN A 204 10.30 -17.70 17.28
C GLN A 204 8.98 -18.37 16.88
N ALA A 205 8.05 -17.64 16.24
CA ALA A 205 6.80 -18.20 15.76
C ALA A 205 7.02 -19.37 14.79
N ILE A 206 7.89 -19.18 13.80
CA ILE A 206 8.24 -20.23 12.82
C ILE A 206 8.86 -21.43 13.53
N THR A 207 9.80 -21.20 14.45
CA THR A 207 10.45 -22.28 15.21
C THR A 207 9.45 -23.11 16.01
N GLU A 208 8.53 -22.45 16.72
CA GLU A 208 7.50 -23.14 17.52
C GLU A 208 6.49 -23.88 16.64
N LEU A 209 6.08 -23.29 15.52
CA LEU A 209 5.17 -23.93 14.56
C LEU A 209 5.79 -25.17 13.93
N LEU A 210 7.07 -25.10 13.52
CA LEU A 210 7.80 -26.26 12.97
C LEU A 210 8.01 -27.39 13.98
N ALA A 211 8.00 -27.11 15.28
CA ALA A 211 8.09 -28.10 16.33
C ALA A 211 6.79 -28.92 16.52
N ILE A 212 5.67 -28.50 15.95
CA ILE A 212 4.39 -29.19 16.02
C ILE A 212 4.45 -30.42 15.10
N PRO A 213 4.19 -31.67 15.62
CA PRO A 213 4.23 -32.88 14.80
C PRO A 213 3.29 -32.79 13.59
N GLY A 214 3.83 -32.93 12.39
CA GLY A 214 3.07 -32.91 11.15
C GLY A 214 2.83 -31.49 10.56
N ALA A 215 3.30 -30.42 11.21
CA ALA A 215 3.22 -29.09 10.66
C ALA A 215 4.05 -29.00 9.35
N ARG A 216 3.47 -28.32 8.37
CA ARG A 216 4.15 -27.96 7.11
C ARG A 216 3.93 -26.47 6.90
N LEU A 217 5.01 -25.71 6.84
CA LEU A 217 4.99 -24.28 6.60
C LEU A 217 5.38 -23.94 5.16
#